data_a78d653e0ee494c23650907485b4268e
#
_entry.id   a78d653e0ee494c23650907485b4268e
#
_cell.length_a   1.000
_cell.length_b   1.000
_cell.length_c   1.000
_cell.angle_alpha   90.00
_cell.angle_beta   90.00
_cell.angle_gamma   90.00
#
_symmetry.space_group_name_H-M   'P 1'
#
loop_
_entity.id
_entity.type
_entity.pdbx_description
1 polymer ?
#
loop_
_entity_poly.entity_id
_entity_poly.type
_entity_poly.pdbx_seq_one_letter_code
_entity_poly.pdbx_strand_id
1 'polypeptide(L)'
;METTKQPSFEEVLPGTYLLKVPFGPVWTGIILVRGEKNFLIDSSHLEPEQYLIPALDELGLKPSDIDWLLCTHVHGDHIGGHYALHEKYGVKVATLASAADALRDPVKVAIRVRTRFPENSPPPQSYLKGVEPDRLLAEGELLEGRLRAVSTPGHDDDCLVWIDTQTGTAFTGDSLQANGTICQGVAFYRDLAAYRATLAKLAEENIQNFVCGHDYDGIGSIVVGKESVAAALRSCAERVKLYGERIAAYLKEGVPVEKEPVSLARRLIEDVGCGMPEKLFLALHTVSEHLKETLNEG
;
A
#
# COMPACT_ATOMS: atom_id res chain seq x y z
N MET A 1 -18.46 29.57 -0.51
CA MET A 1 -17.99 28.23 -0.86
C MET A 1 -16.48 28.36 -1.00
N GLU A 2 -15.73 27.88 -0.05
CA GLU A 2 -14.28 27.74 -0.24
C GLU A 2 -14.08 26.78 -1.40
N THR A 3 -13.47 27.26 -2.48
CA THR A 3 -12.97 26.42 -3.55
C THR A 3 -11.84 25.60 -2.95
N THR A 4 -12.12 24.36 -2.54
CA THR A 4 -11.05 23.44 -2.18
C THR A 4 -10.11 23.35 -3.38
N LYS A 5 -8.88 23.83 -3.18
CA LYS A 5 -7.82 23.77 -4.20
C LYS A 5 -7.68 22.32 -4.64
N GLN A 6 -7.68 22.06 -5.94
CA GLN A 6 -7.43 20.72 -6.46
C GLN A 6 -6.06 20.24 -5.98
N PRO A 7 -5.89 18.96 -5.61
CA PRO A 7 -4.60 18.39 -5.31
C PRO A 7 -3.63 18.58 -6.47
N SER A 8 -2.38 18.94 -6.16
CA SER A 8 -1.29 19.11 -7.11
C SER A 8 -0.09 18.26 -6.69
N PHE A 9 0.79 17.95 -7.63
CA PHE A 9 2.04 17.30 -7.32
C PHE A 9 2.94 18.21 -6.48
N GLU A 10 3.43 17.70 -5.36
CA GLU A 10 4.46 18.34 -4.53
C GLU A 10 5.78 17.60 -4.71
N GLU A 11 6.86 18.30 -4.99
CA GLU A 11 8.19 17.71 -4.99
C GLU A 11 8.62 17.39 -3.56
N VAL A 12 8.67 16.10 -3.24
CA VAL A 12 8.96 15.61 -1.87
C VAL A 12 10.41 15.20 -1.69
N LEU A 13 11.08 14.82 -2.77
CA LEU A 13 12.50 14.55 -2.87
C LEU A 13 12.96 15.00 -4.28
N PRO A 14 14.24 15.28 -4.51
CA PRO A 14 14.70 15.71 -5.83
C PRO A 14 14.25 14.79 -6.96
N GLY A 15 13.45 15.30 -7.90
CA GLY A 15 12.88 14.56 -9.01
C GLY A 15 11.75 13.58 -8.65
N THR A 16 11.31 13.56 -7.40
CA THR A 16 10.21 12.71 -6.93
C THR A 16 9.06 13.58 -6.44
N TYR A 17 7.90 13.40 -7.04
CA TYR A 17 6.70 14.18 -6.77
C TYR A 17 5.59 13.28 -6.23
N LEU A 18 4.86 13.75 -5.23
CA LEU A 18 3.72 13.06 -4.62
C LEU A 18 2.44 13.86 -4.86
N LEU A 19 1.43 13.21 -5.43
CA LEU A 19 0.06 13.72 -5.53
C LEU A 19 -0.79 12.99 -4.50
N LYS A 20 -1.34 13.74 -3.54
CA LYS A 20 -2.24 13.20 -2.49
C LYS A 20 -3.69 13.31 -2.95
N VAL A 21 -4.26 12.22 -3.39
CA VAL A 21 -5.66 12.16 -3.84
C VAL A 21 -6.57 11.84 -2.66
N PRO A 22 -7.55 12.70 -2.33
CA PRO A 22 -8.44 12.46 -1.19
C PRO A 22 -9.20 11.14 -1.28
N PHE A 23 -9.24 10.38 -0.20
CA PHE A 23 -9.90 9.08 -0.10
C PHE A 23 -10.62 8.95 1.26
N GLY A 24 -11.81 9.52 1.37
CA GLY A 24 -12.51 9.65 2.64
C GLY A 24 -11.72 10.53 3.62
N PRO A 25 -11.46 10.07 4.86
CA PRO A 25 -10.68 10.84 5.84
C PRO A 25 -9.16 10.72 5.65
N VAL A 26 -8.71 9.93 4.69
CA VAL A 26 -7.29 9.75 4.32
C VAL A 26 -7.07 10.22 2.88
N TRP A 27 -5.89 9.99 2.35
CA TRP A 27 -5.55 10.15 0.94
C TRP A 27 -4.76 8.92 0.46
N THR A 28 -4.76 8.70 -0.85
CA THR A 28 -3.88 7.73 -1.51
C THR A 28 -2.90 8.48 -2.40
N GLY A 29 -1.64 8.02 -2.41
CA GLY A 29 -0.55 8.68 -3.12
C GLY A 29 -0.42 8.18 -4.55
N ILE A 30 -0.22 9.13 -5.49
CA ILE A 30 0.32 8.83 -6.82
C ILE A 30 1.71 9.45 -6.85
N ILE A 31 2.73 8.67 -7.24
CA ILE A 31 4.11 9.12 -7.23
C ILE A 31 4.59 9.27 -8.67
N LEU A 32 5.16 10.43 -8.99
CA LEU A 32 5.82 10.69 -10.27
C LEU A 32 7.33 10.80 -10.02
N VAL A 33 8.09 9.91 -10.66
CA VAL A 33 9.56 9.95 -10.67
C VAL A 33 10.02 10.49 -12.02
N ARG A 34 10.63 11.66 -12.02
CA ARG A 34 11.10 12.36 -13.24
C ARG A 34 12.58 12.08 -13.53
N GLY A 35 12.93 12.07 -14.81
CA GLY A 35 14.31 11.92 -15.27
C GLY A 35 14.38 11.83 -16.79
N GLU A 36 15.32 11.06 -17.32
CA GLU A 36 15.33 10.71 -18.75
C GLU A 36 14.08 9.93 -19.16
N LYS A 37 13.56 9.15 -18.21
CA LYS A 37 12.28 8.46 -18.25
C LYS A 37 11.42 8.94 -17.09
N ASN A 38 10.12 9.08 -17.35
CA ASN A 38 9.11 9.41 -16.35
C ASN A 38 8.35 8.15 -15.96
N PHE A 39 8.36 7.85 -14.66
CA PHE A 39 7.64 6.71 -14.09
C PHE A 39 6.50 7.24 -13.22
N LEU A 40 5.31 6.70 -13.43
CA LEU A 40 4.16 6.93 -12.57
C LEU A 40 3.93 5.68 -11.74
N ILE A 41 3.87 5.82 -10.42
CA ILE A 41 3.67 4.70 -9.49
C ILE A 41 2.34 4.90 -8.80
N ASP A 42 1.45 3.92 -8.93
CA ASP A 42 0.06 3.91 -8.56
C ASP A 42 -0.79 4.96 -9.32
N SER A 43 -2.11 4.87 -9.26
CA SER A 43 -3.03 5.73 -9.99
C SER A 43 -4.28 6.10 -9.21
N SER A 44 -4.26 5.89 -7.88
CA SER A 44 -5.39 6.19 -7.00
C SER A 44 -6.64 5.33 -7.28
N HIS A 45 -7.78 5.72 -6.70
CA HIS A 45 -9.07 5.03 -6.78
C HIS A 45 -10.02 5.65 -7.82
N LEU A 46 -9.58 6.69 -8.52
CA LEU A 46 -10.42 7.50 -9.41
C LEU A 46 -9.95 7.41 -10.86
N GLU A 47 -10.85 7.76 -11.78
CA GLU A 47 -10.47 8.00 -13.17
C GLU A 47 -9.42 9.13 -13.24
N PRO A 48 -8.39 8.99 -14.07
CA PRO A 48 -7.24 9.92 -14.07
C PRO A 48 -7.61 11.36 -14.43
N GLU A 49 -8.72 11.59 -15.12
CA GLU A 49 -9.22 12.92 -15.49
C GLU A 49 -9.63 13.77 -14.30
N GLN A 50 -9.93 13.14 -13.15
CA GLN A 50 -10.43 13.89 -11.99
C GLN A 50 -9.32 14.62 -11.23
N TYR A 51 -8.13 14.03 -11.09
CA TYR A 51 -7.03 14.60 -10.32
C TYR A 51 -5.68 14.49 -11.03
N LEU A 52 -5.37 13.31 -11.59
CA LEU A 52 -4.04 13.04 -12.11
C LEU A 52 -3.71 13.89 -13.34
N ILE A 53 -4.60 13.91 -14.35
CA ILE A 53 -4.35 14.66 -15.58
C ILE A 53 -4.24 16.16 -15.31
N PRO A 54 -5.16 16.81 -14.55
CA PRO A 54 -4.97 18.20 -14.15
C PRO A 54 -3.65 18.46 -13.42
N ALA A 55 -3.24 17.56 -12.52
CA ALA A 55 -1.98 17.71 -11.79
C ALA A 55 -0.73 17.53 -12.69
N LEU A 56 -0.80 16.66 -13.70
CA LEU A 56 0.26 16.55 -14.72
C LEU A 56 0.35 17.82 -15.58
N ASP A 57 -0.80 18.38 -15.99
CA ASP A 57 -0.86 19.62 -16.77
C ASP A 57 -0.21 20.80 -16.02
N GLU A 58 -0.37 20.89 -14.70
CA GLU A 58 0.32 21.90 -13.87
C GLU A 58 1.86 21.79 -13.93
N LEU A 59 2.38 20.57 -14.13
CA LEU A 59 3.81 20.31 -14.32
C LEU A 59 4.26 20.43 -15.79
N GLY A 60 3.34 20.78 -16.70
CA GLY A 60 3.57 20.82 -18.15
C GLY A 60 3.72 19.45 -18.78
N LEU A 61 3.16 18.41 -18.17
CA LEU A 61 3.19 17.01 -18.62
C LEU A 61 1.81 16.55 -19.10
N LYS A 62 1.82 15.59 -20.01
CA LYS A 62 0.63 14.86 -20.47
C LYS A 62 0.79 13.37 -20.14
N PRO A 63 -0.26 12.57 -20.16
CA PRO A 63 -0.15 11.12 -20.01
C PRO A 63 0.85 10.48 -21.01
N SER A 64 0.96 11.04 -22.24
CA SER A 64 1.94 10.57 -23.25
C SER A 64 3.41 10.81 -22.87
N ASP A 65 3.69 11.64 -21.88
CA ASP A 65 5.04 11.92 -21.39
C ASP A 65 5.45 10.94 -20.26
N ILE A 66 4.53 10.06 -19.86
CA ILE A 66 4.80 8.97 -18.91
C ILE A 66 5.26 7.74 -19.68
N ASP A 67 6.50 7.32 -19.46
CA ASP A 67 7.08 6.15 -20.13
C ASP A 67 6.54 4.84 -19.55
N TRP A 68 6.36 4.78 -18.23
CA TRP A 68 5.91 3.58 -17.52
C TRP A 68 4.95 3.91 -16.38
N LEU A 69 3.86 3.15 -16.33
CA LEU A 69 2.94 3.08 -15.19
C LEU A 69 3.24 1.79 -14.41
N LEU A 70 3.43 1.94 -13.12
CA LEU A 70 3.82 0.88 -12.19
C LEU A 70 2.77 0.80 -11.08
N CYS A 71 2.51 -0.41 -10.57
CA CYS A 71 1.69 -0.56 -9.36
C CYS A 71 2.53 -1.07 -8.20
N THR A 72 2.18 -0.67 -6.99
CA THR A 72 2.73 -1.27 -5.77
C THR A 72 1.95 -2.53 -5.39
N HIS A 73 0.65 -2.54 -5.61
CA HIS A 73 -0.25 -3.68 -5.45
C HIS A 73 -1.63 -3.34 -6.07
N VAL A 74 -2.53 -4.32 -6.16
CA VAL A 74 -3.78 -4.17 -6.93
C VAL A 74 -5.02 -3.83 -6.09
N HIS A 75 -4.88 -3.24 -4.90
CA HIS A 75 -6.03 -2.68 -4.21
C HIS A 75 -6.60 -1.49 -5.00
N GLY A 76 -7.92 -1.32 -4.92
CA GLY A 76 -8.64 -0.39 -5.80
C GLY A 76 -8.26 1.08 -5.61
N ASP A 77 -7.69 1.45 -4.49
CA ASP A 77 -7.17 2.78 -4.20
C ASP A 77 -5.75 3.02 -4.72
N HIS A 78 -5.13 2.02 -5.34
CA HIS A 78 -3.83 2.13 -6.00
C HIS A 78 -3.91 2.00 -7.52
N ILE A 79 -4.86 1.20 -8.04
CA ILE A 79 -4.95 0.91 -9.47
C ILE A 79 -6.20 1.43 -10.17
N GLY A 80 -7.03 2.24 -9.50
CA GLY A 80 -8.31 2.71 -10.07
C GLY A 80 -8.18 3.39 -11.45
N GLY A 81 -7.10 4.12 -11.67
CA GLY A 81 -6.81 4.78 -12.95
C GLY A 81 -5.99 3.95 -13.95
N HIS A 82 -5.44 2.79 -13.57
CA HIS A 82 -4.51 2.01 -14.42
C HIS A 82 -5.11 1.64 -15.77
N TYR A 83 -6.32 1.11 -15.77
CA TYR A 83 -7.00 0.71 -16.99
C TYR A 83 -7.18 1.87 -17.96
N ALA A 84 -7.63 3.02 -17.49
CA ALA A 84 -7.83 4.19 -18.34
C ALA A 84 -6.49 4.75 -18.85
N LEU A 85 -5.46 4.81 -18.02
CA LEU A 85 -4.12 5.24 -18.43
C LEU A 85 -3.54 4.34 -19.52
N HIS A 86 -3.69 3.04 -19.41
CA HIS A 86 -3.23 2.09 -20.39
C HIS A 86 -4.07 2.14 -21.69
N GLU A 87 -5.38 1.88 -21.58
CA GLU A 87 -6.26 1.69 -22.75
C GLU A 87 -6.58 2.98 -23.49
N LYS A 88 -6.77 4.10 -22.76
CA LYS A 88 -7.21 5.35 -23.35
C LYS A 88 -6.04 6.28 -23.68
N TYR A 89 -5.00 6.27 -22.86
CA TYR A 89 -3.86 7.17 -23.01
C TYR A 89 -2.58 6.48 -23.50
N GLY A 90 -2.58 5.15 -23.61
CA GLY A 90 -1.47 4.38 -24.17
C GLY A 90 -0.22 4.34 -23.28
N VAL A 91 -0.37 4.59 -21.98
CA VAL A 91 0.75 4.50 -21.02
C VAL A 91 1.12 3.03 -20.83
N LYS A 92 2.39 2.68 -21.00
CA LYS A 92 2.87 1.31 -20.85
C LYS A 92 2.90 0.89 -19.40
N VAL A 93 2.54 -0.37 -19.12
CA VAL A 93 2.49 -0.93 -17.76
C VAL A 93 3.58 -1.96 -17.57
N ALA A 94 4.32 -1.87 -16.47
CA ALA A 94 5.29 -2.87 -16.05
C ALA A 94 5.03 -3.34 -14.61
N THR A 95 5.25 -4.64 -14.36
CA THR A 95 5.14 -5.24 -13.04
C THR A 95 6.05 -6.46 -12.92
N LEU A 96 6.20 -7.03 -11.71
CA LEU A 96 6.84 -8.33 -11.53
C LEU A 96 5.96 -9.44 -12.12
N ALA A 97 6.59 -10.47 -12.69
CA ALA A 97 5.89 -11.65 -13.19
C ALA A 97 5.00 -12.31 -12.11
N SER A 98 5.40 -12.25 -10.83
CA SER A 98 4.63 -12.78 -9.69
C SER A 98 3.34 -12.01 -9.39
N ALA A 99 3.25 -10.73 -9.75
CA ALA A 99 2.08 -9.87 -9.50
C ALA A 99 1.17 -9.73 -10.74
N ALA A 100 1.59 -10.25 -11.89
CA ALA A 100 0.90 -10.05 -13.16
C ALA A 100 -0.54 -10.57 -13.17
N ASP A 101 -0.80 -11.74 -12.57
CA ASP A 101 -2.15 -12.33 -12.54
C ASP A 101 -3.10 -11.50 -11.67
N ALA A 102 -2.60 -10.89 -10.60
CA ALA A 102 -3.39 -9.97 -9.78
C ALA A 102 -3.76 -8.70 -10.58
N LEU A 103 -2.82 -8.16 -11.35
CA LEU A 103 -3.08 -6.98 -12.18
C LEU A 103 -4.03 -7.26 -13.36
N ARG A 104 -4.02 -8.49 -13.92
CA ARG A 104 -4.98 -8.93 -14.94
C ARG A 104 -6.39 -9.10 -14.40
N ASP A 105 -6.53 -9.51 -13.14
CA ASP A 105 -7.84 -9.76 -12.50
C ASP A 105 -7.90 -9.18 -11.08
N PRO A 106 -7.92 -7.84 -10.95
CA PRO A 106 -7.99 -7.19 -9.63
C PRO A 106 -9.31 -7.44 -8.90
N VAL A 107 -10.39 -7.77 -9.64
CA VAL A 107 -11.69 -8.12 -9.05
C VAL A 107 -11.56 -9.40 -8.21
N LYS A 108 -10.81 -10.40 -8.67
CA LYS A 108 -10.53 -11.62 -7.91
C LYS A 108 -9.83 -11.32 -6.59
N VAL A 109 -8.87 -10.39 -6.59
CA VAL A 109 -8.19 -9.95 -5.36
C VAL A 109 -9.18 -9.23 -4.43
N ALA A 110 -9.97 -8.29 -4.95
CA ALA A 110 -10.99 -7.59 -4.17
C ALA A 110 -12.02 -8.55 -3.55
N ILE A 111 -12.46 -9.58 -4.28
CA ILE A 111 -13.33 -10.64 -3.75
C ILE A 111 -12.62 -11.38 -2.62
N ARG A 112 -11.39 -11.85 -2.81
CA ARG A 112 -10.60 -12.58 -1.81
C ARG A 112 -10.47 -11.80 -0.50
N VAL A 113 -10.18 -10.50 -0.58
CA VAL A 113 -10.05 -9.62 0.60
C VAL A 113 -11.40 -9.46 1.30
N ARG A 114 -12.47 -9.18 0.56
CA ARG A 114 -13.78 -8.84 1.15
C ARG A 114 -14.56 -10.03 1.67
N THR A 115 -14.40 -11.20 1.07
CA THR A 115 -15.17 -12.41 1.46
C THR A 115 -14.56 -13.17 2.63
N ARG A 116 -13.37 -12.81 3.10
CA ARG A 116 -12.77 -13.41 4.30
C ARG A 116 -13.60 -13.12 5.56
N PHE A 117 -14.16 -11.91 5.67
CA PHE A 117 -15.00 -11.46 6.79
C PHE A 117 -16.29 -10.84 6.24
N PRO A 118 -17.22 -11.67 5.71
CA PRO A 118 -18.37 -11.17 4.95
C PRO A 118 -19.38 -10.38 5.79
N GLU A 119 -19.44 -10.63 7.10
CA GLU A 119 -20.37 -9.92 8.01
C GLU A 119 -19.90 -8.48 8.32
N ASN A 120 -18.60 -8.21 8.21
CA ASN A 120 -17.99 -6.92 8.54
C ASN A 120 -17.33 -6.22 7.35
N SER A 121 -17.28 -6.84 6.17
CA SER A 121 -16.67 -6.25 4.98
C SER A 121 -17.69 -5.55 4.10
N PRO A 122 -17.33 -4.40 3.48
CA PRO A 122 -18.12 -3.84 2.39
C PRO A 122 -18.07 -4.75 1.16
N PRO A 123 -19.01 -4.58 0.21
CA PRO A 123 -19.00 -5.35 -1.04
C PRO A 123 -17.65 -5.27 -1.78
N PRO A 124 -17.26 -6.33 -2.51
CA PRO A 124 -16.08 -6.28 -3.36
C PRO A 124 -16.19 -5.19 -4.44
N GLN A 125 -15.03 -4.62 -4.81
CA GLN A 125 -14.93 -3.57 -5.81
C GLN A 125 -15.01 -4.18 -7.23
N SER A 126 -16.21 -4.54 -7.67
CA SER A 126 -16.48 -5.19 -8.95
C SER A 126 -16.28 -4.30 -10.18
N TYR A 127 -16.08 -2.97 -9.97
CA TYR A 127 -15.84 -2.00 -11.04
C TYR A 127 -14.39 -1.96 -11.52
N LEU A 128 -13.47 -2.55 -10.78
CA LEU A 128 -12.06 -2.60 -11.16
C LEU A 128 -11.87 -3.35 -12.48
N LYS A 129 -10.97 -2.85 -13.31
CA LYS A 129 -10.63 -3.44 -14.58
C LYS A 129 -9.16 -3.83 -14.59
N GLY A 130 -8.89 -5.06 -15.03
CA GLY A 130 -7.53 -5.55 -15.16
C GLY A 130 -6.79 -4.94 -16.35
N VAL A 131 -5.48 -4.99 -16.28
CA VAL A 131 -4.57 -4.53 -17.31
C VAL A 131 -3.60 -5.66 -17.66
N GLU A 132 -3.38 -5.90 -18.96
CA GLU A 132 -2.30 -6.77 -19.40
C GLU A 132 -0.98 -5.98 -19.36
N PRO A 133 0.02 -6.38 -18.56
CA PRO A 133 1.29 -5.68 -18.52
C PRO A 133 2.07 -5.76 -19.82
N ASP A 134 2.61 -4.63 -20.32
CA ASP A 134 3.49 -4.58 -21.49
C ASP A 134 4.86 -5.20 -21.20
N ARG A 135 5.29 -5.17 -19.93
CA ARG A 135 6.56 -5.76 -19.50
C ARG A 135 6.43 -6.48 -18.17
N LEU A 136 6.89 -7.74 -18.18
CA LEU A 136 7.09 -8.53 -16.96
C LEU A 136 8.56 -8.53 -16.60
N LEU A 137 8.84 -8.24 -15.33
CA LEU A 137 10.18 -8.23 -14.76
C LEU A 137 10.39 -9.46 -13.87
N ALA A 138 11.62 -9.96 -13.84
CA ALA A 138 12.08 -10.82 -12.76
C ALA A 138 12.38 -10.00 -11.52
N GLU A 139 12.32 -10.62 -10.34
CA GLU A 139 12.72 -9.93 -9.12
C GLU A 139 14.18 -9.45 -9.19
N GLY A 140 14.40 -8.19 -8.80
CA GLY A 140 15.71 -7.57 -8.87
C GLY A 140 16.10 -7.02 -10.26
N GLU A 141 15.32 -7.30 -11.31
CA GLU A 141 15.55 -6.73 -12.63
C GLU A 141 15.31 -5.22 -12.64
N LEU A 142 16.13 -4.49 -13.39
CA LEU A 142 16.01 -3.05 -13.54
C LEU A 142 15.12 -2.68 -14.72
N LEU A 143 14.08 -1.92 -14.47
CA LEU A 143 13.31 -1.23 -15.49
C LEU A 143 14.07 0.05 -15.91
N GLU A 144 14.34 0.17 -17.23
CA GLU A 144 15.08 1.30 -17.81
C GLU A 144 16.42 1.59 -17.11
N GLY A 145 17.07 0.55 -16.54
CA GLY A 145 18.34 0.69 -15.82
C GLY A 145 18.27 1.50 -14.53
N ARG A 146 17.07 1.81 -14.01
CA ARG A 146 16.87 2.69 -12.87
C ARG A 146 16.00 2.11 -11.76
N LEU A 147 14.76 1.73 -12.07
CA LEU A 147 13.83 1.23 -11.05
C LEU A 147 13.90 -0.29 -10.92
N ARG A 148 14.04 -0.76 -9.69
CA ARG A 148 14.06 -2.18 -9.34
C ARG A 148 12.83 -2.55 -8.54
N ALA A 149 12.09 -3.55 -8.99
CA ALA A 149 10.97 -4.09 -8.25
C ALA A 149 11.44 -5.18 -7.28
N VAL A 150 10.92 -5.13 -6.07
CA VAL A 150 11.15 -6.11 -4.99
C VAL A 150 9.81 -6.61 -4.50
N SER A 151 9.60 -7.93 -4.50
CA SER A 151 8.39 -8.54 -3.95
C SER A 151 8.36 -8.40 -2.42
N THR A 152 7.24 -7.89 -1.90
CA THR A 152 7.04 -7.55 -0.48
C THR A 152 5.67 -8.02 0.01
N PRO A 153 5.37 -9.34 -0.07
CA PRO A 153 4.09 -9.87 0.36
C PRO A 153 3.88 -9.67 1.87
N GLY A 154 2.61 -9.69 2.27
CA GLY A 154 2.20 -9.58 3.67
C GLY A 154 0.95 -8.71 3.83
N HIS A 155 0.97 -7.48 3.34
CA HIS A 155 -0.25 -6.68 3.21
C HIS A 155 -1.21 -7.35 2.21
N ASP A 156 -0.74 -7.68 1.02
CA ASP A 156 -1.33 -8.66 0.10
C ASP A 156 -0.21 -9.45 -0.62
N ASP A 157 -0.59 -10.51 -1.37
CA ASP A 157 0.36 -11.43 -1.99
C ASP A 157 1.11 -10.79 -3.18
N ASP A 158 0.50 -9.81 -3.82
CA ASP A 158 1.00 -9.10 -5.01
C ASP A 158 1.78 -7.81 -4.70
N CYS A 159 2.02 -7.52 -3.42
CA CYS A 159 2.72 -6.30 -3.01
C CYS A 159 4.16 -6.25 -3.52
N LEU A 160 4.52 -5.07 -4.02
CA LEU A 160 5.83 -4.72 -4.54
C LEU A 160 6.31 -3.40 -3.93
N VAL A 161 7.61 -3.29 -3.72
CA VAL A 161 8.33 -2.03 -3.49
C VAL A 161 9.15 -1.71 -4.72
N TRP A 162 9.02 -0.51 -5.25
CA TRP A 162 9.88 -0.01 -6.31
C TRP A 162 11.03 0.79 -5.71
N ILE A 163 12.27 0.45 -6.06
CA ILE A 163 13.46 1.13 -5.55
C ILE A 163 14.13 1.88 -6.70
N ASP A 164 14.22 3.20 -6.59
CA ASP A 164 15.06 4.01 -7.45
C ASP A 164 16.51 3.84 -7.03
N THR A 165 17.29 3.14 -7.85
CA THR A 165 18.69 2.82 -7.56
C THR A 165 19.63 4.02 -7.66
N GLN A 166 19.20 5.13 -8.29
CA GLN A 166 19.97 6.36 -8.38
C GLN A 166 19.90 7.18 -7.10
N THR A 167 18.75 7.18 -6.42
CA THR A 167 18.52 7.99 -5.21
C THR A 167 18.45 7.15 -3.93
N GLY A 168 18.32 5.83 -4.04
CA GLY A 168 18.02 4.94 -2.93
C GLY A 168 16.61 5.14 -2.35
N THR A 169 15.71 5.76 -3.09
CA THR A 169 14.33 5.98 -2.65
C THR A 169 13.47 4.77 -2.97
N ALA A 170 12.78 4.24 -1.96
CA ALA A 170 11.84 3.14 -2.12
C ALA A 170 10.39 3.63 -2.01
N PHE A 171 9.58 3.26 -2.99
CA PHE A 171 8.16 3.55 -3.12
C PHE A 171 7.39 2.33 -2.62
N THR A 172 6.87 2.42 -1.41
CA THR A 172 6.48 1.22 -0.64
C THR A 172 5.03 0.82 -0.83
N GLY A 173 4.18 1.69 -1.41
CA GLY A 173 2.74 1.49 -1.35
C GLY A 173 2.33 1.20 0.10
N ASP A 174 1.70 0.05 0.29
CA ASP A 174 1.18 -0.42 1.57
C ASP A 174 2.04 -1.52 2.22
N SER A 175 3.27 -1.75 1.72
CA SER A 175 4.18 -2.74 2.28
C SER A 175 4.72 -2.38 3.67
N LEU A 176 4.60 -1.09 4.08
CA LEU A 176 4.89 -0.63 5.43
C LEU A 176 3.61 -0.11 6.05
N GLN A 177 3.27 -0.58 7.24
CA GLN A 177 1.98 -0.29 7.86
C GLN A 177 2.08 0.43 9.20
N ALA A 178 3.20 0.29 9.91
CA ALA A 178 3.38 0.82 11.29
C ALA A 178 2.14 0.57 12.17
N ASN A 179 1.41 1.59 12.59
CA ASN A 179 0.15 1.44 13.33
C ASN A 179 -1.11 1.56 12.42
N GLY A 180 -0.92 1.51 11.11
CA GLY A 180 -2.00 1.68 10.13
C GLY A 180 -2.35 3.14 9.87
N THR A 181 -3.37 3.34 9.05
CA THR A 181 -4.01 4.63 8.84
C THR A 181 -5.22 4.79 9.77
N ILE A 182 -5.75 6.01 9.88
CA ILE A 182 -6.98 6.26 10.66
C ILE A 182 -8.16 5.39 10.20
N CYS A 183 -8.21 5.01 8.94
CA CYS A 183 -9.25 4.12 8.39
C CYS A 183 -9.04 2.65 8.72
N GLN A 184 -7.80 2.25 9.00
CA GLN A 184 -7.45 0.87 9.33
C GLN A 184 -7.59 0.58 10.83
N GLY A 185 -7.27 1.57 11.66
CA GLY A 185 -7.26 1.46 13.11
C GLY A 185 -6.04 0.77 13.69
N VAL A 186 -5.47 -0.19 12.96
CA VAL A 186 -4.20 -0.88 13.21
C VAL A 186 -3.55 -1.22 11.88
N ALA A 187 -2.31 -1.69 11.87
CA ALA A 187 -1.65 -2.18 10.65
C ALA A 187 -2.52 -3.21 9.93
N PHE A 188 -2.59 -3.14 8.61
CA PHE A 188 -3.36 -4.09 7.80
C PHE A 188 -2.41 -5.03 7.05
N TYR A 189 -2.39 -6.28 7.44
CA TYR A 189 -1.73 -7.38 6.72
C TYR A 189 -2.56 -8.66 6.80
N ARG A 190 -2.43 -9.49 5.78
CA ARG A 190 -3.20 -10.71 5.57
C ARG A 190 -2.37 -11.98 5.76
N ASP A 191 -1.05 -11.83 5.76
CA ASP A 191 -0.08 -12.87 6.07
C ASP A 191 1.00 -12.31 6.99
N LEU A 192 0.96 -12.71 8.26
CA LEU A 192 1.87 -12.23 9.29
C LEU A 192 3.31 -12.69 9.06
N ALA A 193 3.50 -13.95 8.61
CA ALA A 193 4.82 -14.50 8.38
C ALA A 193 5.50 -13.83 7.18
N ALA A 194 4.75 -13.64 6.09
CA ALA A 194 5.23 -12.91 4.92
C ALA A 194 5.52 -11.44 5.25
N TYR A 195 4.69 -10.78 6.05
CA TYR A 195 4.91 -9.40 6.46
C TYR A 195 6.21 -9.24 7.29
N ARG A 196 6.47 -10.14 8.23
CA ARG A 196 7.74 -10.17 8.99
C ARG A 196 8.95 -10.39 8.06
N ALA A 197 8.84 -11.32 7.12
CA ALA A 197 9.89 -11.57 6.13
C ALA A 197 10.15 -10.35 5.24
N THR A 198 9.10 -9.65 4.82
CA THR A 198 9.18 -8.40 4.07
C THR A 198 9.93 -7.32 4.84
N LEU A 199 9.60 -7.10 6.12
CA LEU A 199 10.31 -6.12 6.95
C LEU A 199 11.81 -6.46 7.09
N ALA A 200 12.13 -7.74 7.31
CA ALA A 200 13.52 -8.22 7.38
C ALA A 200 14.26 -8.00 6.04
N LYS A 201 13.63 -8.35 4.93
CA LYS A 201 14.18 -8.16 3.58
C LYS A 201 14.46 -6.69 3.27
N LEU A 202 13.51 -5.79 3.57
CA LEU A 202 13.71 -4.36 3.35
C LEU A 202 14.79 -3.75 4.24
N ALA A 203 15.04 -4.32 5.43
CA ALA A 203 16.13 -3.89 6.31
C ALA A 203 17.53 -4.23 5.76
N GLU A 204 17.64 -5.23 4.89
CA GLU A 204 18.90 -5.61 4.22
C GLU A 204 19.16 -4.76 2.97
N GLU A 205 18.14 -4.06 2.44
CA GLU A 205 18.27 -3.22 1.26
C GLU A 205 18.95 -1.87 1.58
N ASN A 206 19.73 -1.36 0.61
CA ASN A 206 20.37 -0.04 0.76
C ASN A 206 19.40 1.10 0.44
N ILE A 207 18.38 1.26 1.28
CA ILE A 207 17.35 2.29 1.13
C ILE A 207 17.75 3.53 1.93
N GLN A 208 17.60 4.70 1.29
CA GLN A 208 17.87 6.01 1.88
C GLN A 208 16.58 6.74 2.28
N ASN A 209 15.49 6.52 1.54
CA ASN A 209 14.23 7.18 1.77
C ASN A 209 13.06 6.24 1.50
N PHE A 210 11.93 6.46 2.20
CA PHE A 210 10.64 5.87 1.83
C PHE A 210 9.67 6.95 1.37
N VAL A 211 8.86 6.62 0.36
CA VAL A 211 7.62 7.33 0.01
C VAL A 211 6.51 6.27 0.01
N CYS A 212 5.56 6.43 0.93
CA CYS A 212 4.50 5.46 1.19
C CYS A 212 3.21 5.80 0.42
N GLY A 213 2.33 4.81 0.26
CA GLY A 213 1.03 4.98 -0.42
C GLY A 213 0.05 5.84 0.37
N HIS A 214 0.19 5.88 1.69
CA HIS A 214 -0.65 6.63 2.61
C HIS A 214 0.16 7.30 3.71
N ASP A 215 -0.53 8.03 4.60
CA ASP A 215 0.03 8.55 5.84
C ASP A 215 -0.20 7.53 6.96
N TYR A 216 0.87 6.88 7.40
CA TYR A 216 0.81 5.84 8.42
C TYR A 216 1.19 6.39 9.79
N ASP A 217 0.35 6.11 10.79
CA ASP A 217 0.63 6.49 12.17
C ASP A 217 1.93 5.83 12.67
N GLY A 218 2.85 6.67 13.14
CA GLY A 218 4.16 6.28 13.63
C GLY A 218 5.32 6.38 12.63
N ILE A 219 5.05 6.53 11.32
CA ILE A 219 6.11 6.73 10.31
C ILE A 219 5.82 7.85 9.31
N GLY A 220 4.56 8.25 9.16
CA GLY A 220 4.15 9.22 8.14
C GLY A 220 4.15 8.64 6.72
N SER A 221 4.16 9.53 5.73
CA SER A 221 4.16 9.15 4.30
C SER A 221 5.53 9.31 3.65
N ILE A 222 6.43 10.07 4.23
CA ILE A 222 7.76 10.35 3.70
C ILE A 222 8.77 10.20 4.83
N VAL A 223 9.75 9.31 4.63
CA VAL A 223 10.83 9.04 5.59
C VAL A 223 12.15 9.33 4.90
N VAL A 224 12.94 10.25 5.44
CA VAL A 224 14.17 10.72 4.81
C VAL A 224 15.39 10.36 5.66
N GLY A 225 16.37 9.75 5.02
CA GLY A 225 17.65 9.36 5.61
C GLY A 225 17.65 7.94 6.15
N LYS A 226 18.79 7.29 6.01
CA LYS A 226 18.99 5.86 6.34
C LYS A 226 18.63 5.51 7.78
N GLU A 227 18.92 6.39 8.75
CA GLU A 227 18.58 6.17 10.15
C GLU A 227 17.06 6.20 10.39
N SER A 228 16.37 7.15 9.73
CA SER A 228 14.91 7.25 9.78
C SER A 228 14.24 6.06 9.10
N VAL A 229 14.77 5.58 7.98
CA VAL A 229 14.34 4.34 7.30
C VAL A 229 14.45 3.15 8.24
N ALA A 230 15.60 2.97 8.89
CA ALA A 230 15.78 1.89 9.87
C ALA A 230 14.83 2.02 11.07
N ALA A 231 14.57 3.24 11.54
CA ALA A 231 13.62 3.49 12.62
C ALA A 231 12.17 3.16 12.19
N ALA A 232 11.77 3.50 10.96
CA ALA A 232 10.45 3.16 10.43
C ALA A 232 10.23 1.65 10.34
N LEU A 233 11.22 0.90 9.85
CA LEU A 233 11.17 -0.56 9.81
C LEU A 233 11.08 -1.19 11.20
N ARG A 234 11.85 -0.66 12.18
CA ARG A 234 11.73 -1.09 13.57
C ARG A 234 10.34 -0.78 14.15
N SER A 235 9.79 0.40 13.89
CA SER A 235 8.44 0.76 14.31
C SER A 235 7.40 -0.24 13.80
N CYS A 236 7.48 -0.64 12.52
CA CYS A 236 6.61 -1.67 11.96
C CYS A 236 6.76 -3.02 12.71
N ALA A 237 7.98 -3.47 12.94
CA ALA A 237 8.26 -4.72 13.63
C ALA A 237 7.79 -4.71 15.10
N GLU A 238 7.98 -3.59 15.80
CA GLU A 238 7.51 -3.39 17.18
C GLU A 238 5.98 -3.42 17.28
N ARG A 239 5.26 -2.87 16.28
CA ARG A 239 3.79 -2.97 16.23
C ARG A 239 3.31 -4.40 16.03
N VAL A 240 3.96 -5.15 15.15
CA VAL A 240 3.67 -6.59 14.97
C VAL A 240 3.82 -7.34 16.30
N LYS A 241 4.92 -7.12 17.02
CA LYS A 241 5.14 -7.74 18.33
C LYS A 241 4.07 -7.33 19.35
N LEU A 242 3.79 -6.03 19.46
CA LEU A 242 2.79 -5.48 20.38
C LEU A 242 1.41 -6.09 20.15
N TYR A 243 0.97 -6.23 18.90
CA TYR A 243 -0.34 -6.82 18.58
C TYR A 243 -0.42 -8.28 19.04
N GLY A 244 0.61 -9.08 18.83
CA GLY A 244 0.68 -10.46 19.31
C GLY A 244 0.58 -10.54 20.83
N GLU A 245 1.36 -9.71 21.55
CA GLU A 245 1.33 -9.64 23.02
C GLU A 245 -0.06 -9.24 23.55
N ARG A 246 -0.71 -8.25 22.91
CA ARG A 246 -2.05 -7.80 23.29
C ARG A 246 -3.11 -8.86 23.07
N ILE A 247 -3.11 -9.50 21.90
CA ILE A 247 -4.08 -10.57 21.58
C ILE A 247 -3.92 -11.75 22.55
N ALA A 248 -2.69 -12.17 22.85
CA ALA A 248 -2.44 -13.22 23.83
C ALA A 248 -2.94 -12.81 25.25
N ALA A 249 -2.81 -11.53 25.63
CA ALA A 249 -3.35 -11.03 26.90
C ALA A 249 -4.88 -11.05 26.92
N TYR A 250 -5.54 -10.59 25.84
CA TYR A 250 -7.01 -10.57 25.74
C TYR A 250 -7.62 -11.97 25.85
N LEU A 251 -6.98 -12.97 25.23
CA LEU A 251 -7.41 -14.36 25.34
C LEU A 251 -7.35 -14.86 26.79
N LYS A 252 -6.29 -14.49 27.54
CA LYS A 252 -6.15 -14.82 28.97
C LYS A 252 -7.19 -14.10 29.84
N GLU A 253 -7.60 -12.89 29.46
CA GLU A 253 -8.66 -12.11 30.09
C GLU A 253 -10.06 -12.63 29.78
N GLY A 254 -10.19 -13.59 28.84
CA GLY A 254 -11.45 -14.19 28.43
C GLY A 254 -12.24 -13.34 27.42
N VAL A 255 -11.58 -12.48 26.66
CA VAL A 255 -12.23 -11.76 25.54
C VAL A 255 -12.78 -12.78 24.56
N PRO A 256 -14.07 -12.70 24.16
CA PRO A 256 -14.67 -13.67 23.26
C PRO A 256 -13.97 -13.76 21.90
N VAL A 257 -13.88 -14.99 21.37
CA VAL A 257 -13.42 -15.29 20.03
C VAL A 257 -14.60 -15.75 19.20
N GLU A 258 -15.16 -14.84 18.43
CA GLU A 258 -16.24 -15.12 17.49
C GLU A 258 -15.68 -15.67 16.18
N LYS A 259 -16.57 -16.14 15.26
CA LYS A 259 -16.19 -16.59 13.91
C LYS A 259 -15.40 -15.50 13.15
N GLU A 260 -15.86 -14.24 13.22
CA GLU A 260 -15.10 -13.05 12.86
C GLU A 260 -14.68 -12.39 14.18
N PRO A 261 -13.38 -12.24 14.51
CA PRO A 261 -12.92 -11.89 15.85
C PRO A 261 -13.10 -10.38 16.16
N VAL A 262 -14.34 -9.94 16.13
CA VAL A 262 -14.76 -8.53 16.26
C VAL A 262 -14.41 -7.96 17.63
N SER A 263 -14.63 -8.73 18.72
CA SER A 263 -14.32 -8.28 20.06
C SER A 263 -12.83 -8.04 20.27
N LEU A 264 -11.98 -8.94 19.73
CA LEU A 264 -10.53 -8.78 19.75
C LEU A 264 -10.08 -7.58 18.91
N ALA A 265 -10.64 -7.42 17.69
CA ALA A 265 -10.28 -6.32 16.80
C ALA A 265 -10.66 -4.96 17.40
N ARG A 266 -11.87 -4.85 17.97
CA ARG A 266 -12.31 -3.63 18.66
C ARG A 266 -11.40 -3.29 19.83
N ARG A 267 -11.11 -4.26 20.67
CA ARG A 267 -10.23 -4.08 21.83
C ARG A 267 -8.82 -3.65 21.42
N LEU A 268 -8.26 -4.25 20.37
CA LEU A 268 -6.93 -3.89 19.87
C LEU A 268 -6.91 -2.45 19.33
N ILE A 269 -7.93 -2.04 18.54
CA ILE A 269 -8.04 -0.67 18.05
C ILE A 269 -8.16 0.33 19.21
N GLU A 270 -8.97 0.02 20.20
CA GLU A 270 -9.13 0.88 21.41
C GLU A 270 -7.82 1.03 22.19
N ASP A 271 -7.02 -0.03 22.30
CA ASP A 271 -5.77 -0.01 23.08
C ASP A 271 -4.58 0.60 22.32
N VAL A 272 -4.47 0.37 21.02
CA VAL A 272 -3.26 0.70 20.25
C VAL A 272 -3.53 1.32 18.87
N GLY A 273 -4.78 1.40 18.45
CA GLY A 273 -5.18 1.90 17.14
C GLY A 273 -5.03 3.41 17.01
N CYS A 274 -4.89 3.87 15.77
CA CYS A 274 -4.76 5.30 15.46
C CYS A 274 -6.10 5.98 15.15
N GLY A 275 -7.26 5.26 15.13
CA GLY A 275 -8.43 5.92 14.64
C GLY A 275 -9.80 5.31 14.87
N MET A 276 -10.45 4.84 13.85
CA MET A 276 -11.90 4.61 13.77
C MET A 276 -12.32 3.18 14.14
N PRO A 277 -12.62 2.88 15.41
CA PRO A 277 -12.90 1.51 15.87
C PRO A 277 -14.18 0.89 15.25
N GLU A 278 -15.02 1.68 14.61
CA GLU A 278 -16.19 1.20 13.85
C GLU A 278 -15.83 0.57 12.49
N LYS A 279 -14.64 0.85 11.95
CA LYS A 279 -14.16 0.32 10.67
C LYS A 279 -13.28 -0.92 10.88
N LEU A 280 -13.90 -2.01 11.33
CA LEU A 280 -13.18 -3.20 11.80
C LEU A 280 -12.62 -4.10 10.70
N PHE A 281 -13.18 -4.06 9.49
CA PHE A 281 -12.93 -5.13 8.51
C PHE A 281 -11.45 -5.32 8.13
N LEU A 282 -10.66 -4.24 8.07
CA LEU A 282 -9.23 -4.32 7.80
C LEU A 282 -8.47 -4.89 9.02
N ALA A 283 -8.80 -4.41 10.22
CA ALA A 283 -8.21 -4.88 11.46
C ALA A 283 -8.48 -6.37 11.72
N LEU A 284 -9.64 -6.90 11.27
CA LEU A 284 -9.98 -8.31 11.41
C LEU A 284 -8.96 -9.23 10.71
N HIS A 285 -8.39 -8.80 9.58
CA HIS A 285 -7.35 -9.59 8.91
C HIS A 285 -6.12 -9.74 9.80
N THR A 286 -5.59 -8.65 10.31
CA THR A 286 -4.40 -8.63 11.19
C THR A 286 -4.64 -9.40 12.47
N VAL A 287 -5.77 -9.14 13.15
CA VAL A 287 -6.14 -9.83 14.39
C VAL A 287 -6.28 -11.35 14.16
N SER A 288 -6.88 -11.76 13.03
CA SER A 288 -7.03 -13.18 12.69
C SER A 288 -5.67 -13.86 12.47
N GLU A 289 -4.67 -13.18 11.91
CA GLU A 289 -3.33 -13.75 11.74
C GLU A 289 -2.62 -13.96 13.10
N HIS A 290 -2.67 -12.97 13.98
CA HIS A 290 -2.12 -13.12 15.33
C HIS A 290 -2.88 -14.15 16.19
N LEU A 291 -4.19 -14.23 16.04
CA LEU A 291 -5.00 -15.24 16.73
C LEU A 291 -4.59 -16.66 16.31
N LYS A 292 -4.39 -16.90 14.99
CA LYS A 292 -3.92 -18.19 14.49
C LYS A 292 -2.55 -18.55 15.08
N GLU A 293 -1.60 -17.61 15.10
CA GLU A 293 -0.26 -17.82 15.66
C GLU A 293 -0.37 -18.19 17.15
N THR A 294 -1.09 -17.39 17.94
CA THR A 294 -1.25 -17.61 19.39
C THR A 294 -1.91 -18.97 19.72
N LEU A 295 -2.89 -19.40 18.92
CA LEU A 295 -3.57 -20.69 19.13
C LEU A 295 -2.73 -21.90 18.67
N ASN A 296 -1.78 -21.71 17.74
CA ASN A 296 -0.89 -22.78 17.29
C ASN A 296 0.34 -22.96 18.21
N GLU A 297 0.68 -21.97 19.01
CA GLU A 297 1.80 -22.01 19.97
C GLU A 297 1.39 -22.55 21.36
N GLY A 298 0.11 -22.71 21.64
CA GLY A 298 -0.47 -23.21 22.89
C GLY A 298 -0.93 -24.64 22.80
#